data_479acd8a70897c1a334f82ec4bbfd38a
#
_entry.id   479acd8a70897c1a334f82ec4bbfd38a
#
_cell.length_a   1.000
_cell.length_b   1.000
_cell.length_c   1.000
_cell.angle_alpha   90.00
_cell.angle_beta   90.00
_cell.angle_gamma   90.00
#
_symmetry.space_group_name_H-M   'P 1'
#
loop_
_entity.id
_entity.type
_entity.pdbx_description
1 polymer ?
#
loop_
_entity_poly.entity_id
_entity_poly.type
_entity_poly.pdbx_seq_one_letter_code
_entity_poly.pdbx_strand_id
1 'polypeptide(L)'
;MEDVIQYWLDFGVDGFRVDFPAGIFEDEQLRDNTWVSPELENSTNYHAQVHTYQYSLDEVAGLAQEWRSLLDRNKQKDGKTRLMVLEFFLHPDGLIKFFGDSTDKTSLLPFYFGLMWMDNSWRATDLNRTIHGFMDIIPANGVPSWMASTHDFPRIATRVEPEFSEAASMIQLMLPGLASIYYGQEIGMTDVRIRADQRQEDNGRDGCRGPMQWDESLNSGFTTNKKAWLPVNPEYWRHNVKEQLKDPVSHLNIFKRLLELRQNPVIKTENWRHVLYQNGCSCSHENFKANLLFSSW
;
A
#
# COMPACT_ATOMS: atom_id res chain seq x y z
N MET A 1 -18.08 15.81 -11.14
CA MET A 1 -17.49 14.52 -10.65
C MET A 1 -18.48 13.72 -9.80
N GLU A 2 -19.27 14.34 -8.92
CA GLU A 2 -20.30 13.62 -8.13
C GLU A 2 -21.24 12.79 -9.00
N ASP A 3 -21.72 13.33 -10.13
CA ASP A 3 -22.60 12.59 -11.05
C ASP A 3 -21.93 11.33 -11.62
N VAL A 4 -20.61 11.38 -11.86
CA VAL A 4 -19.83 10.22 -12.33
C VAL A 4 -19.75 9.16 -11.25
N ILE A 5 -19.46 9.55 -10.00
CA ILE A 5 -19.43 8.64 -8.86
C ILE A 5 -20.82 8.04 -8.65
N GLN A 6 -21.89 8.87 -8.67
CA GLN A 6 -23.27 8.40 -8.50
C GLN A 6 -23.67 7.41 -9.60
N TYR A 7 -23.31 7.69 -10.85
CA TYR A 7 -23.56 6.78 -11.98
C TYR A 7 -23.02 5.37 -11.72
N TRP A 8 -21.76 5.28 -11.27
CA TRP A 8 -21.13 3.99 -10.97
C TRP A 8 -21.72 3.32 -9.73
N LEU A 9 -22.13 4.09 -8.73
CA LEU A 9 -22.83 3.56 -7.55
C LEU A 9 -24.20 2.97 -7.95
N ASP A 10 -24.94 3.65 -8.82
CA ASP A 10 -26.22 3.17 -9.35
C ASP A 10 -26.04 1.93 -10.23
N PHE A 11 -24.89 1.80 -10.90
CA PHE A 11 -24.51 0.61 -11.66
C PHE A 11 -24.11 -0.58 -10.78
N GLY A 12 -23.87 -0.37 -9.48
CA GLY A 12 -23.62 -1.41 -8.49
C GLY A 12 -22.16 -1.54 -8.05
N VAL A 13 -21.32 -0.52 -8.29
CA VAL A 13 -19.93 -0.48 -7.77
C VAL A 13 -19.95 -0.28 -6.26
N ASP A 14 -19.13 -1.06 -5.54
CA ASP A 14 -19.07 -1.06 -4.07
C ASP A 14 -18.02 -0.10 -3.49
N GLY A 15 -17.23 0.57 -4.31
CA GLY A 15 -16.23 1.55 -3.86
C GLY A 15 -15.31 2.02 -4.96
N PHE A 16 -14.41 2.95 -4.62
CA PHE A 16 -13.51 3.61 -5.56
C PHE A 16 -12.09 3.70 -5.00
N ARG A 17 -11.11 3.60 -5.86
CA ARG A 17 -9.77 4.11 -5.61
C ARG A 17 -9.60 5.40 -6.40
N VAL A 18 -9.21 6.46 -5.73
CA VAL A 18 -8.92 7.77 -6.33
C VAL A 18 -7.42 7.88 -6.52
N ASP A 19 -7.02 7.97 -7.77
CA ASP A 19 -5.65 8.11 -8.20
C ASP A 19 -5.17 9.55 -7.97
N PHE A 20 -4.05 9.70 -7.28
CA PHE A 20 -3.33 10.96 -7.09
C PHE A 20 -4.21 12.20 -6.80
N PRO A 21 -5.14 12.14 -5.82
CA PRO A 21 -6.03 13.28 -5.55
C PRO A 21 -5.27 14.53 -5.10
N ALA A 22 -4.03 14.39 -4.65
CA ALA A 22 -3.17 15.51 -4.27
C ALA A 22 -2.93 16.52 -5.40
N GLY A 23 -3.06 16.12 -6.66
CA GLY A 23 -2.82 16.98 -7.84
C GLY A 23 -4.10 17.51 -8.50
N ILE A 24 -5.28 17.43 -7.85
CA ILE A 24 -6.56 17.84 -8.45
C ILE A 24 -6.68 19.38 -8.56
N PHE A 25 -6.11 20.10 -7.60
CA PHE A 25 -6.19 21.56 -7.54
C PHE A 25 -4.80 22.19 -7.77
N GLU A 26 -4.84 23.35 -8.37
CA GLU A 26 -3.70 24.29 -8.47
C GLU A 26 -4.06 25.58 -7.74
N ASP A 27 -3.02 26.36 -7.41
CA ASP A 27 -3.17 27.65 -6.77
C ASP A 27 -4.04 28.61 -7.61
N GLU A 28 -5.03 29.26 -7.00
CA GLU A 28 -5.95 30.19 -7.66
C GLU A 28 -5.21 31.33 -8.36
N GLN A 29 -4.06 31.77 -7.84
CA GLN A 29 -3.24 32.82 -8.41
C GLN A 29 -2.28 32.32 -9.49
N LEU A 30 -2.28 31.01 -9.79
CA LEU A 30 -1.40 30.35 -10.77
C LEU A 30 0.08 30.66 -10.55
N ARG A 31 0.51 30.69 -9.29
CA ARG A 31 1.91 30.91 -8.92
C ARG A 31 2.77 29.72 -9.29
N ASP A 32 3.96 30.01 -9.80
CA ASP A 32 4.94 28.98 -10.12
C ASP A 32 5.53 28.34 -8.86
N ASN A 33 5.77 27.04 -8.91
CA ASN A 33 6.51 26.33 -7.87
C ASN A 33 7.96 26.82 -7.80
N THR A 34 8.52 26.78 -6.61
CA THR A 34 9.91 27.14 -6.38
C THR A 34 10.86 25.97 -6.66
N TRP A 35 12.06 26.26 -7.11
CA TRP A 35 13.10 25.24 -7.27
C TRP A 35 13.67 24.82 -5.91
N VAL A 36 13.99 23.53 -5.78
CA VAL A 36 14.64 22.99 -4.57
C VAL A 36 16.02 23.64 -4.36
N SER A 37 16.73 23.91 -5.47
CA SER A 37 17.95 24.70 -5.47
C SER A 37 18.10 25.43 -6.80
N PRO A 38 18.89 26.55 -6.84
CA PRO A 38 19.11 27.32 -8.08
C PRO A 38 19.71 26.50 -9.22
N GLU A 39 20.54 25.50 -8.91
CA GLU A 39 21.20 24.64 -9.91
C GLU A 39 20.22 23.75 -10.66
N LEU A 40 19.03 23.56 -10.10
CA LEU A 40 17.96 22.75 -10.68
C LEU A 40 16.95 23.57 -11.48
N GLU A 41 17.19 24.89 -11.60
CA GLU A 41 16.32 25.74 -12.41
C GLU A 41 16.26 25.25 -13.86
N ASN A 42 15.05 25.18 -14.39
CA ASN A 42 14.75 24.63 -15.72
C ASN A 42 14.97 23.09 -15.86
N SER A 43 15.18 22.35 -14.78
CA SER A 43 15.19 20.90 -14.81
C SER A 43 13.80 20.36 -15.20
N THR A 44 13.76 19.31 -16.02
CA THR A 44 12.54 18.57 -16.34
C THR A 44 12.18 17.53 -15.28
N ASN A 45 13.02 17.36 -14.25
CA ASN A 45 12.76 16.43 -13.16
C ASN A 45 11.67 16.98 -12.23
N TYR A 46 10.58 16.25 -12.04
CA TYR A 46 9.50 16.60 -11.12
C TYR A 46 10.04 16.97 -9.72
N HIS A 47 10.99 16.21 -9.18
CA HIS A 47 11.55 16.44 -7.84
C HIS A 47 12.51 17.63 -7.75
N ALA A 48 12.77 18.33 -8.85
CA ALA A 48 13.56 19.57 -8.83
C ALA A 48 12.78 20.78 -8.29
N GLN A 49 11.47 20.66 -8.11
CA GLN A 49 10.59 21.71 -7.61
C GLN A 49 9.96 21.34 -6.27
N VAL A 50 9.68 22.37 -5.47
CA VAL A 50 8.83 22.29 -4.28
C VAL A 50 7.40 22.56 -4.71
N HIS A 51 6.54 21.56 -4.71
CA HIS A 51 5.19 21.62 -5.28
C HIS A 51 4.16 22.28 -4.33
N THR A 52 4.49 23.43 -3.74
CA THR A 52 3.64 24.12 -2.75
C THR A 52 2.29 24.56 -3.32
N TYR A 53 2.26 24.89 -4.61
CA TYR A 53 1.10 25.51 -5.24
C TYR A 53 0.23 24.55 -6.07
N GLN A 54 0.56 23.27 -6.08
CA GLN A 54 -0.19 22.28 -6.87
C GLN A 54 -0.26 20.89 -6.23
N TYR A 55 0.21 20.74 -5.00
CA TYR A 55 0.22 19.42 -4.33
C TYR A 55 -0.45 19.48 -2.96
N SER A 56 -1.52 18.70 -2.81
CA SER A 56 -2.24 18.51 -1.55
C SER A 56 -2.76 19.82 -0.93
N LEU A 57 -3.29 20.72 -1.76
CA LEU A 57 -3.94 21.94 -1.32
C LEU A 57 -5.14 21.60 -0.42
N ASP A 58 -5.58 22.55 0.42
CA ASP A 58 -6.63 22.30 1.41
C ASP A 58 -8.00 22.04 0.75
N GLU A 59 -8.23 22.56 -0.45
CA GLU A 59 -9.42 22.31 -1.27
C GLU A 59 -9.63 20.83 -1.56
N VAL A 60 -8.54 20.04 -1.66
CA VAL A 60 -8.63 18.58 -1.85
C VAL A 60 -9.35 17.91 -0.69
N ALA A 61 -9.14 18.38 0.55
CA ALA A 61 -9.82 17.84 1.72
C ALA A 61 -11.32 18.15 1.69
N GLY A 62 -11.72 19.36 1.27
CA GLY A 62 -13.10 19.74 1.04
C GLY A 62 -13.79 18.82 0.02
N LEU A 63 -13.16 18.61 -1.13
CA LEU A 63 -13.66 17.72 -2.18
C LEU A 63 -13.79 16.26 -1.69
N ALA A 64 -12.84 15.77 -0.92
CA ALA A 64 -12.92 14.43 -0.33
C ALA A 64 -14.13 14.30 0.63
N GLN A 65 -14.45 15.34 1.40
CA GLN A 65 -15.64 15.37 2.26
C GLN A 65 -16.96 15.41 1.45
N GLU A 66 -16.99 16.09 0.32
CA GLU A 66 -18.14 16.06 -0.60
C GLU A 66 -18.40 14.64 -1.11
N TRP A 67 -17.34 13.95 -1.56
CA TRP A 67 -17.43 12.55 -1.99
C TRP A 67 -17.85 11.61 -0.86
N ARG A 68 -17.30 11.84 0.34
CA ARG A 68 -17.74 11.11 1.53
C ARG A 68 -19.24 11.27 1.75
N SER A 69 -19.73 12.49 1.72
CA SER A 69 -21.16 12.80 1.90
C SER A 69 -22.03 12.12 0.85
N LEU A 70 -21.54 11.99 -0.39
CA LEU A 70 -22.22 11.24 -1.44
C LEU A 70 -22.32 9.74 -1.11
N LEU A 71 -21.23 9.13 -0.64
CA LEU A 71 -21.21 7.73 -0.22
C LEU A 71 -22.18 7.49 0.95
N ASP A 72 -22.20 8.41 1.93
CA ASP A 72 -23.09 8.32 3.09
C ASP A 72 -24.55 8.46 2.71
N ARG A 73 -24.89 9.36 1.78
CA ARG A 73 -26.26 9.46 1.22
C ARG A 73 -26.70 8.14 0.56
N ASN A 74 -25.80 7.46 -0.13
CA ASN A 74 -26.10 6.16 -0.74
C ASN A 74 -26.24 5.06 0.32
N LYS A 75 -25.41 5.06 1.37
CA LYS A 75 -25.53 4.14 2.51
C LYS A 75 -26.87 4.30 3.22
N GLN A 76 -27.39 5.52 3.38
CA GLN A 76 -28.71 5.76 3.98
C GLN A 76 -29.86 5.17 3.15
N LYS A 77 -29.70 5.05 1.82
CA LYS A 77 -30.72 4.49 0.93
C LYS A 77 -30.80 2.95 1.00
N ASP A 78 -29.66 2.27 1.09
CA ASP A 78 -29.60 0.81 0.92
C ASP A 78 -28.84 0.06 2.04
N GLY A 79 -28.31 0.77 3.04
CA GLY A 79 -27.57 0.20 4.18
C GLY A 79 -26.15 -0.26 3.87
N LYS A 80 -25.68 -0.13 2.62
CA LYS A 80 -24.37 -0.62 2.21
C LYS A 80 -23.29 0.43 2.41
N THR A 81 -22.29 0.12 3.20
CA THR A 81 -21.08 0.94 3.32
C THR A 81 -20.22 0.77 2.08
N ARG A 82 -19.90 1.90 1.44
CA ARG A 82 -18.99 1.94 0.29
C ARG A 82 -17.67 2.56 0.69
N LEU A 83 -16.59 2.03 0.13
CA LEU A 83 -15.24 2.49 0.43
C LEU A 83 -14.75 3.46 -0.64
N MET A 84 -13.98 4.47 -0.21
CA MET A 84 -13.20 5.30 -1.12
C MET A 84 -11.77 5.37 -0.60
N VAL A 85 -10.87 4.81 -1.36
CA VAL A 85 -9.43 4.76 -1.02
C VAL A 85 -8.75 5.91 -1.76
N LEU A 86 -8.00 6.72 -1.03
CA LEU A 86 -7.34 7.91 -1.56
C LEU A 86 -5.82 7.68 -1.59
N GLU A 87 -5.22 7.85 -2.75
CA GLU A 87 -3.78 7.68 -2.91
C GLU A 87 -3.02 8.98 -2.65
N PHE A 88 -2.41 9.07 -1.47
CA PHE A 88 -1.57 10.19 -1.08
C PHE A 88 -0.17 9.75 -0.68
N PHE A 89 0.84 10.34 -1.29
CA PHE A 89 2.24 10.18 -0.86
C PHE A 89 2.60 11.31 0.13
N LEU A 90 1.97 11.27 1.30
CA LEU A 90 2.13 12.28 2.34
C LEU A 90 2.72 11.68 3.61
N HIS A 91 3.40 12.55 4.38
CA HIS A 91 3.72 12.24 5.78
C HIS A 91 2.41 12.04 6.58
N PRO A 92 2.41 11.24 7.65
CA PRO A 92 1.23 11.00 8.48
C PRO A 92 0.43 12.25 8.84
N ASP A 93 1.11 13.33 9.26
CA ASP A 93 0.44 14.60 9.62
C ASP A 93 -0.39 15.19 8.46
N GLY A 94 0.07 15.03 7.23
CA GLY A 94 -0.63 15.48 6.03
C GLY A 94 -1.85 14.63 5.68
N LEU A 95 -1.92 13.38 6.17
CA LEU A 95 -3.04 12.48 5.91
C LEU A 95 -4.24 12.73 6.81
N ILE A 96 -4.04 13.33 8.00
CA ILE A 96 -5.08 13.44 9.03
C ILE A 96 -6.31 14.19 8.52
N LYS A 97 -6.12 15.26 7.75
CA LYS A 97 -7.22 16.06 7.20
C LYS A 97 -8.16 15.29 6.26
N PHE A 98 -7.72 14.15 5.73
CA PHE A 98 -8.51 13.33 4.81
C PHE A 98 -9.37 12.27 5.49
N PHE A 99 -9.21 12.03 6.79
CA PHE A 99 -10.12 11.15 7.54
C PHE A 99 -11.46 11.83 7.84
N GLY A 100 -11.52 13.16 7.83
CA GLY A 100 -12.72 13.94 8.09
C GLY A 100 -13.25 13.84 9.52
N ASP A 101 -14.32 14.56 9.80
CA ASP A 101 -14.95 14.68 11.13
C ASP A 101 -16.09 13.68 11.36
N SER A 102 -16.37 12.81 10.39
CA SER A 102 -17.51 11.87 10.46
C SER A 102 -17.30 10.81 11.53
N THR A 103 -18.37 10.43 12.20
CA THR A 103 -18.41 9.31 13.14
C THR A 103 -18.42 7.94 12.45
N ASP A 104 -18.62 7.90 11.13
CA ASP A 104 -18.57 6.66 10.34
C ASP A 104 -17.14 6.36 9.87
N LYS A 105 -16.55 5.34 10.45
CA LYS A 105 -15.14 4.98 10.33
C LYS A 105 -14.69 4.47 8.96
N THR A 106 -15.52 4.35 7.96
CA THR A 106 -15.18 3.44 6.86
C THR A 106 -15.23 4.00 5.45
N SER A 107 -15.65 5.26 5.23
CA SER A 107 -15.91 5.72 3.87
C SER A 107 -14.70 6.32 3.15
N LEU A 108 -13.82 7.04 3.84
CA LEU A 108 -12.57 7.55 3.26
C LEU A 108 -11.37 6.88 3.93
N LEU A 109 -10.50 6.34 3.12
CA LEU A 109 -9.32 5.57 3.56
C LEU A 109 -8.09 6.11 2.82
N PRO A 110 -7.41 7.13 3.34
CA PRO A 110 -6.14 7.55 2.77
C PRO A 110 -5.10 6.43 2.94
N PHE A 111 -4.42 6.06 1.85
CA PHE A 111 -3.32 5.11 1.92
C PHE A 111 -2.15 5.67 2.69
N TYR A 112 -1.62 4.89 3.62
CA TYR A 112 -0.35 5.17 4.27
C TYR A 112 0.76 4.28 3.72
N PHE A 113 1.74 4.90 3.09
CA PHE A 113 2.84 4.23 2.40
C PHE A 113 4.09 4.00 3.27
N GLY A 114 3.99 4.17 4.58
CA GLY A 114 5.16 4.05 5.48
C GLY A 114 5.93 2.73 5.31
N LEU A 115 5.22 1.59 5.21
CA LEU A 115 5.87 0.29 5.03
C LEU A 115 6.47 0.08 3.62
N MET A 116 6.08 0.89 2.64
CA MET A 116 6.67 0.81 1.30
C MET A 116 8.14 1.23 1.24
N TRP A 117 8.63 1.96 2.23
CA TRP A 117 10.02 2.38 2.30
C TRP A 117 10.93 1.36 2.98
N MET A 118 10.36 0.22 3.43
CA MET A 118 11.11 -0.86 4.07
C MET A 118 12.13 -1.46 3.10
N ASP A 119 13.38 -1.55 3.57
CA ASP A 119 14.49 -2.21 2.90
C ASP A 119 15.36 -2.97 3.90
N ASN A 120 16.47 -3.56 3.45
CA ASN A 120 17.38 -4.34 4.28
C ASN A 120 18.14 -3.52 5.34
N SER A 121 18.12 -2.20 5.28
CA SER A 121 18.73 -1.33 6.29
C SER A 121 17.85 -1.10 7.51
N TRP A 122 16.53 -1.39 7.40
CA TRP A 122 15.57 -1.15 8.47
C TRP A 122 15.87 -1.98 9.71
N ARG A 123 15.70 -1.33 10.84
CA ARG A 123 15.76 -1.92 12.18
C ARG A 123 14.39 -1.91 12.82
N ALA A 124 14.23 -2.64 13.92
CA ALA A 124 13.00 -2.62 14.73
C ALA A 124 12.59 -1.21 15.16
N THR A 125 13.56 -0.31 15.38
CA THR A 125 13.33 1.10 15.71
C THR A 125 12.70 1.88 14.56
N ASP A 126 13.05 1.59 13.32
CA ASP A 126 12.51 2.26 12.13
C ASP A 126 11.07 1.81 11.90
N LEU A 127 10.83 0.51 12.03
CA LEU A 127 9.48 -0.06 11.99
C LEU A 127 8.60 0.53 13.09
N ASN A 128 9.08 0.57 14.34
CA ASN A 128 8.35 1.16 15.46
C ASN A 128 8.00 2.64 15.21
N ARG A 129 8.97 3.43 14.74
CA ARG A 129 8.75 4.83 14.39
C ARG A 129 7.70 4.99 13.31
N THR A 130 7.74 4.16 12.27
CA THR A 130 6.78 4.19 11.16
C THR A 130 5.37 3.85 11.62
N ILE A 131 5.21 2.80 12.42
CA ILE A 131 3.90 2.38 12.92
C ILE A 131 3.34 3.41 13.89
N HIS A 132 4.09 3.77 14.95
CA HIS A 132 3.62 4.73 15.94
C HIS A 132 3.47 6.13 15.39
N GLY A 133 4.36 6.58 14.49
CA GLY A 133 4.24 7.88 13.84
C GLY A 133 2.90 8.07 13.10
N PHE A 134 2.24 6.98 12.71
CA PHE A 134 0.91 7.04 12.12
C PHE A 134 -0.20 6.73 13.14
N MET A 135 -0.05 5.66 13.92
CA MET A 135 -1.09 5.21 14.85
C MET A 135 -1.40 6.20 15.96
N ASP A 136 -0.38 6.94 16.43
CA ASP A 136 -0.53 7.88 17.55
C ASP A 136 -1.27 9.16 17.17
N ILE A 137 -1.36 9.46 15.87
CA ILE A 137 -1.98 10.70 15.37
C ILE A 137 -3.29 10.46 14.60
N ILE A 138 -3.57 9.20 14.21
CA ILE A 138 -4.82 8.90 13.50
C ILE A 138 -6.02 9.25 14.38
N PRO A 139 -7.06 9.95 13.86
CA PRO A 139 -8.22 10.29 14.65
C PRO A 139 -8.98 9.03 15.08
N ALA A 140 -9.72 9.11 16.21
CA ALA A 140 -10.44 7.99 16.81
C ALA A 140 -11.44 7.32 15.84
N ASN A 141 -11.94 8.05 14.85
CA ASN A 141 -12.81 7.55 13.78
C ASN A 141 -12.02 7.11 12.52
N GLY A 142 -10.70 7.29 12.48
CA GLY A 142 -9.85 6.88 11.37
C GLY A 142 -9.63 5.37 11.34
N VAL A 143 -9.57 4.80 10.13
CA VAL A 143 -9.14 3.42 9.92
C VAL A 143 -7.75 3.46 9.29
N PRO A 144 -6.70 2.96 9.98
CA PRO A 144 -5.38 2.91 9.39
C PRO A 144 -5.37 2.03 8.16
N SER A 145 -4.57 2.41 7.17
CA SER A 145 -4.40 1.65 5.93
C SER A 145 -2.90 1.38 5.71
N TRP A 146 -2.54 0.13 5.50
CA TRP A 146 -1.17 -0.32 5.41
C TRP A 146 -0.88 -0.94 4.06
N MET A 147 0.22 -0.54 3.45
CA MET A 147 0.67 -1.02 2.15
C MET A 147 2.19 -1.22 2.15
N ALA A 148 2.63 -2.42 1.75
CA ALA A 148 4.05 -2.76 1.64
C ALA A 148 4.53 -2.88 0.18
N SER A 149 3.62 -3.01 -0.77
CA SER A 149 3.90 -3.09 -2.20
C SER A 149 2.79 -2.44 -3.01
N THR A 150 3.14 -1.83 -4.15
CA THR A 150 2.19 -1.27 -5.12
C THR A 150 2.67 -1.56 -6.55
N HIS A 151 1.87 -1.13 -7.53
CA HIS A 151 2.22 -1.19 -8.95
C HIS A 151 3.17 -0.07 -9.40
N ASP A 152 3.54 0.85 -8.53
CA ASP A 152 4.41 2.00 -8.83
C ASP A 152 5.81 1.90 -8.25
N PHE A 153 6.04 0.92 -7.36
CA PHE A 153 7.33 0.70 -6.69
C PHE A 153 7.75 -0.76 -6.76
N PRO A 154 9.05 -1.04 -6.66
CA PRO A 154 9.55 -2.41 -6.57
C PRO A 154 8.83 -3.19 -5.47
N ARG A 155 8.52 -4.45 -5.73
CA ARG A 155 7.87 -5.36 -4.79
C ARG A 155 8.66 -5.49 -3.49
N ILE A 156 7.99 -5.69 -2.37
CA ILE A 156 8.68 -5.87 -1.09
C ILE A 156 9.70 -7.01 -1.16
N ALA A 157 9.37 -8.13 -1.78
CA ALA A 157 10.28 -9.26 -1.95
C ALA A 157 11.49 -8.99 -2.89
N THR A 158 11.51 -7.86 -3.60
CA THR A 158 12.66 -7.38 -4.36
C THR A 158 13.56 -6.47 -3.53
N ARG A 159 12.95 -5.71 -2.60
CA ARG A 159 13.64 -4.69 -1.79
C ARG A 159 14.30 -5.24 -0.54
N VAL A 160 13.79 -6.38 -0.06
CA VAL A 160 14.28 -7.02 1.17
C VAL A 160 14.62 -8.49 0.92
N GLU A 161 15.43 -9.07 1.82
CA GLU A 161 15.71 -10.50 1.81
C GLU A 161 14.42 -11.33 2.00
N PRO A 162 14.36 -12.58 1.52
CA PRO A 162 13.16 -13.42 1.55
C PRO A 162 12.50 -13.52 2.93
N GLU A 163 13.29 -13.70 3.99
CA GLU A 163 12.81 -13.80 5.36
C GLU A 163 12.19 -12.48 5.85
N PHE A 164 12.73 -11.35 5.41
CA PHE A 164 12.14 -10.03 5.70
C PHE A 164 10.84 -9.79 4.93
N SER A 165 10.70 -10.35 3.73
CA SER A 165 9.44 -10.27 2.97
C SER A 165 8.29 -10.97 3.69
N GLU A 166 8.55 -12.15 4.29
CA GLU A 166 7.58 -12.85 5.12
C GLU A 166 7.23 -12.05 6.38
N ALA A 167 8.25 -11.51 7.06
CA ALA A 167 8.06 -10.66 8.24
C ALA A 167 7.27 -9.40 7.91
N ALA A 168 7.51 -8.74 6.77
CA ALA A 168 6.75 -7.58 6.31
C ALA A 168 5.27 -7.91 6.08
N SER A 169 4.98 -9.06 5.46
CA SER A 169 3.62 -9.56 5.28
C SER A 169 2.94 -9.87 6.61
N MET A 170 3.66 -10.47 7.55
CA MET A 170 3.17 -10.74 8.91
C MET A 170 2.82 -9.44 9.64
N ILE A 171 3.72 -8.46 9.62
CA ILE A 171 3.51 -7.15 10.24
C ILE A 171 2.27 -6.48 9.62
N GLN A 172 2.22 -6.36 8.30
CA GLN A 172 1.13 -5.72 7.59
C GLN A 172 -0.23 -6.36 7.91
N LEU A 173 -0.31 -7.70 7.97
CA LEU A 173 -1.53 -8.42 8.26
C LEU A 173 -1.93 -8.38 9.74
N MET A 174 -0.98 -8.21 10.66
CA MET A 174 -1.27 -8.15 12.10
C MET A 174 -1.55 -6.73 12.62
N LEU A 175 -1.25 -5.70 11.84
CA LEU A 175 -1.61 -4.32 12.17
C LEU A 175 -3.13 -4.11 12.06
N PRO A 176 -3.73 -3.24 12.90
CA PRO A 176 -5.15 -2.92 12.82
C PRO A 176 -5.50 -2.17 11.53
N GLY A 177 -6.77 -2.18 11.16
CA GLY A 177 -7.28 -1.44 10.00
C GLY A 177 -7.23 -2.23 8.70
N LEU A 178 -6.95 -1.56 7.58
CA LEU A 178 -6.94 -2.14 6.23
C LEU A 178 -5.53 -2.56 5.84
N ALA A 179 -5.33 -3.82 5.47
CA ALA A 179 -4.11 -4.28 4.81
C ALA A 179 -4.36 -4.37 3.30
N SER A 180 -3.72 -3.48 2.53
CA SER A 180 -3.78 -3.50 1.07
C SER A 180 -2.63 -4.35 0.53
N ILE A 181 -2.97 -5.46 -0.10
CA ILE A 181 -2.00 -6.43 -0.62
C ILE A 181 -1.91 -6.27 -2.13
N TYR A 182 -0.70 -6.10 -2.64
CA TYR A 182 -0.44 -6.12 -4.07
C TYR A 182 -0.28 -7.56 -4.54
N TYR A 183 -0.87 -7.92 -5.70
CA TYR A 183 -0.83 -9.29 -6.20
C TYR A 183 0.61 -9.83 -6.29
N GLY A 184 0.77 -11.09 -5.95
CA GLY A 184 2.07 -11.77 -5.88
C GLY A 184 2.80 -11.57 -4.55
N GLN A 185 2.39 -10.62 -3.69
CA GLN A 185 2.96 -10.48 -2.35
C GLN A 185 2.66 -11.75 -1.53
N GLU A 186 1.49 -12.36 -1.71
CA GLU A 186 1.05 -13.59 -1.05
C GLU A 186 1.90 -14.83 -1.37
N ILE A 187 2.65 -14.78 -2.47
CA ILE A 187 3.62 -15.83 -2.85
C ILE A 187 5.07 -15.38 -2.73
N GLY A 188 5.35 -14.16 -2.22
CA GLY A 188 6.70 -13.60 -2.18
C GLY A 188 7.30 -13.33 -3.57
N MET A 189 6.45 -12.93 -4.53
CA MET A 189 6.86 -12.64 -5.91
C MET A 189 7.81 -11.45 -5.97
N THR A 190 8.94 -11.61 -6.67
CA THR A 190 9.90 -10.54 -6.95
C THR A 190 9.62 -9.84 -8.28
N ASP A 191 10.22 -8.68 -8.47
CA ASP A 191 10.17 -7.96 -9.74
C ASP A 191 10.80 -8.79 -10.87
N VAL A 192 10.28 -8.58 -12.07
CA VAL A 192 10.86 -9.16 -13.30
C VAL A 192 11.91 -8.22 -13.85
N ARG A 193 13.07 -8.75 -14.21
CA ARG A 193 14.08 -7.98 -14.91
C ARG A 193 13.67 -7.76 -16.39
N ILE A 194 13.30 -6.53 -16.71
CA ILE A 194 12.84 -6.15 -18.04
C ILE A 194 14.00 -5.59 -18.88
N ARG A 195 14.24 -6.16 -20.06
CA ARG A 195 15.21 -5.61 -21.02
C ARG A 195 14.65 -4.35 -21.67
N ALA A 196 15.52 -3.47 -22.16
CA ALA A 196 15.12 -2.20 -22.78
C ALA A 196 14.14 -2.40 -23.97
N ASP A 197 14.35 -3.44 -24.77
CA ASP A 197 13.50 -3.79 -25.91
C ASP A 197 12.14 -4.42 -25.54
N GLN A 198 11.92 -4.70 -24.26
CA GLN A 198 10.69 -5.31 -23.72
C GLN A 198 9.88 -4.37 -22.84
N ARG A 199 10.40 -3.16 -22.59
CA ARG A 199 9.71 -2.17 -21.78
C ARG A 199 8.42 -1.70 -22.44
N GLN A 200 7.42 -1.46 -21.61
CA GLN A 200 6.16 -0.81 -22.01
C GLN A 200 6.12 0.64 -21.53
N GLU A 201 6.84 0.94 -20.44
CA GLU A 201 6.95 2.27 -19.86
C GLU A 201 8.43 2.62 -19.58
N ASP A 202 8.78 3.91 -19.72
CA ASP A 202 10.14 4.38 -19.46
C ASP A 202 10.42 4.71 -17.99
N ASN A 203 9.40 4.68 -17.13
CA ASN A 203 9.48 5.08 -15.72
C ASN A 203 9.99 3.98 -14.77
N GLY A 204 10.36 2.81 -15.28
CA GLY A 204 10.93 1.71 -14.49
C GLY A 204 9.94 0.84 -13.74
N ARG A 205 8.62 1.06 -13.85
CA ARG A 205 7.57 0.31 -13.13
C ARG A 205 7.26 -1.07 -13.71
N ASP A 206 7.66 -1.36 -14.93
CA ASP A 206 7.36 -2.62 -15.60
C ASP A 206 7.78 -3.85 -14.79
N GLY A 207 8.90 -3.77 -14.05
CA GLY A 207 9.42 -4.88 -13.26
C GLY A 207 8.42 -5.41 -12.23
N CYS A 208 7.77 -4.52 -11.49
CA CYS A 208 6.79 -4.90 -10.48
C CYS A 208 5.42 -5.28 -11.06
N ARG A 209 5.19 -5.06 -12.36
CA ARG A 209 3.93 -5.33 -13.06
C ARG A 209 3.94 -6.61 -13.90
N GLY A 210 4.98 -7.44 -13.76
CA GLY A 210 5.09 -8.72 -14.44
C GLY A 210 3.90 -9.64 -14.15
N PRO A 211 3.57 -10.58 -15.06
CA PRO A 211 2.44 -11.51 -14.91
C PRO A 211 2.49 -12.31 -13.62
N MET A 212 1.32 -12.56 -13.02
CA MET A 212 1.19 -13.44 -11.84
C MET A 212 1.67 -14.86 -12.16
N GLN A 213 2.35 -15.47 -11.20
CA GLN A 213 2.93 -16.80 -11.31
C GLN A 213 1.96 -17.88 -10.78
N TRP A 214 1.09 -18.39 -11.65
CA TRP A 214 0.06 -19.36 -11.26
C TRP A 214 0.60 -20.79 -11.20
N ASP A 215 1.34 -21.19 -12.22
CA ASP A 215 1.89 -22.55 -12.36
C ASP A 215 3.15 -22.58 -13.24
N GLU A 216 3.68 -23.80 -13.49
CA GLU A 216 4.87 -24.05 -14.31
C GLU A 216 4.64 -24.03 -15.84
N SER A 217 3.42 -23.80 -16.28
CA SER A 217 3.09 -23.79 -17.72
C SER A 217 3.54 -22.51 -18.44
N LEU A 218 3.38 -22.48 -19.76
CA LEU A 218 3.75 -21.32 -20.58
C LEU A 218 3.19 -20.02 -20.01
N ASN A 219 4.02 -18.99 -19.97
CA ASN A 219 3.68 -17.69 -19.39
C ASN A 219 3.17 -17.78 -17.93
N SER A 220 3.69 -18.74 -17.16
CA SER A 220 3.31 -18.98 -15.76
C SER A 220 1.80 -19.22 -15.54
N GLY A 221 1.09 -19.79 -16.51
CA GLY A 221 -0.35 -19.98 -16.47
C GLY A 221 -1.17 -18.70 -16.59
N PHE A 222 -0.53 -17.54 -16.81
CA PHE A 222 -1.20 -16.24 -16.87
C PHE A 222 -1.98 -16.03 -18.17
N THR A 223 -1.44 -16.48 -19.30
CA THR A 223 -2.08 -16.34 -20.61
C THR A 223 -1.74 -17.50 -21.53
N THR A 224 -2.68 -17.85 -22.40
CA THR A 224 -2.49 -18.84 -23.47
C THR A 224 -1.84 -18.25 -24.75
N ASN A 225 -1.67 -16.93 -24.83
CA ASN A 225 -0.96 -16.29 -25.92
C ASN A 225 0.51 -16.73 -25.94
N LYS A 226 1.12 -16.74 -27.14
CA LYS A 226 2.55 -17.07 -27.29
C LYS A 226 3.47 -16.15 -26.49
N LYS A 227 3.06 -14.92 -26.25
CA LYS A 227 3.82 -13.89 -25.52
C LYS A 227 2.87 -13.15 -24.58
N ALA A 228 3.26 -13.02 -23.31
CA ALA A 228 2.61 -12.13 -22.36
C ALA A 228 2.98 -10.66 -22.66
N TRP A 229 2.21 -9.71 -22.14
CA TRP A 229 2.44 -8.28 -22.36
C TRP A 229 3.78 -7.79 -21.77
N LEU A 230 4.19 -8.35 -20.64
CA LEU A 230 5.53 -8.24 -20.04
C LEU A 230 6.13 -9.63 -19.86
N PRO A 231 7.45 -9.76 -19.78
CA PRO A 231 8.09 -11.04 -19.47
C PRO A 231 7.63 -11.58 -18.12
N VAL A 232 7.50 -12.90 -18.01
CA VAL A 232 7.30 -13.58 -16.74
C VAL A 232 8.63 -13.69 -15.97
N ASN A 233 8.57 -13.75 -14.66
CA ASN A 233 9.75 -13.99 -13.83
C ASN A 233 10.36 -15.36 -14.21
N PRO A 234 11.67 -15.46 -14.45
CA PRO A 234 12.30 -16.69 -14.90
C PRO A 234 12.23 -17.84 -13.87
N GLU A 235 11.92 -17.55 -12.62
CA GLU A 235 11.77 -18.58 -11.59
C GLU A 235 10.34 -19.14 -11.47
N TYR A 236 9.40 -18.71 -12.32
CA TYR A 236 7.99 -19.11 -12.26
C TYR A 236 7.76 -20.62 -12.25
N TRP A 237 8.65 -21.40 -12.84
CA TRP A 237 8.55 -22.85 -12.91
C TRP A 237 8.62 -23.54 -11.55
N ARG A 238 9.24 -22.89 -10.53
CA ARG A 238 9.37 -23.38 -9.16
C ARG A 238 8.73 -22.47 -8.13
N HIS A 239 8.61 -21.16 -8.44
CA HIS A 239 8.06 -20.15 -7.55
C HIS A 239 6.70 -19.68 -8.08
N ASN A 240 5.65 -20.42 -7.77
CA ASN A 240 4.30 -20.19 -8.27
C ASN A 240 3.26 -20.70 -7.26
N VAL A 241 2.01 -20.30 -7.46
CA VAL A 241 0.88 -20.67 -6.59
C VAL A 241 0.73 -22.20 -6.47
N LYS A 242 0.77 -22.91 -7.59
CA LYS A 242 0.54 -24.36 -7.64
C LYS A 242 1.57 -25.14 -6.84
N GLU A 243 2.85 -24.78 -6.94
CA GLU A 243 3.92 -25.43 -6.17
C GLU A 243 3.84 -25.05 -4.69
N GLN A 244 3.61 -23.79 -4.37
CA GLN A 244 3.50 -23.33 -2.99
C GLN A 244 2.30 -23.91 -2.24
N LEU A 245 1.20 -24.22 -2.93
CA LEU A 245 0.07 -24.91 -2.30
C LEU A 245 0.40 -26.32 -1.79
N LYS A 246 1.44 -26.97 -2.35
CA LYS A 246 1.89 -28.31 -1.94
C LYS A 246 2.76 -28.28 -0.68
N ASP A 247 3.48 -27.20 -0.44
CA ASP A 247 4.40 -27.05 0.67
C ASP A 247 3.72 -26.32 1.86
N PRO A 248 3.48 -27.01 2.98
CA PRO A 248 2.78 -26.43 4.13
C PRO A 248 3.52 -25.27 4.80
N VAL A 249 4.81 -25.08 4.53
CA VAL A 249 5.63 -23.98 5.07
C VAL A 249 6.02 -22.96 4.01
N SER A 250 5.40 -23.02 2.83
CA SER A 250 5.59 -22.03 1.78
C SER A 250 5.08 -20.64 2.20
N HIS A 251 5.59 -19.60 1.53
CA HIS A 251 5.16 -18.21 1.75
C HIS A 251 3.62 -18.08 1.63
N LEU A 252 3.00 -18.69 0.60
CA LEU A 252 1.55 -18.68 0.40
C LEU A 252 0.79 -19.31 1.57
N ASN A 253 1.23 -20.48 2.05
CA ASN A 253 0.53 -21.16 3.13
C ASN A 253 0.73 -20.45 4.49
N ILE A 254 1.88 -19.83 4.73
CA ILE A 254 2.10 -18.92 5.86
C ILE A 254 1.15 -17.72 5.74
N PHE A 255 1.10 -17.07 4.57
CA PHE A 255 0.22 -15.93 4.31
C PHE A 255 -1.26 -16.27 4.55
N LYS A 256 -1.74 -17.42 4.09
CA LYS A 256 -3.10 -17.90 4.35
C LYS A 256 -3.39 -18.06 5.86
N ARG A 257 -2.46 -18.65 6.61
CA ARG A 257 -2.60 -18.78 8.08
C ARG A 257 -2.64 -17.44 8.79
N LEU A 258 -1.85 -16.46 8.32
CA LEU A 258 -1.90 -15.09 8.83
C LEU A 258 -3.25 -14.42 8.54
N LEU A 259 -3.85 -14.65 7.38
CA LEU A 259 -5.20 -14.18 7.06
C LEU A 259 -6.27 -14.84 7.97
N GLU A 260 -6.14 -16.13 8.25
CA GLU A 260 -7.02 -16.84 9.19
C GLU A 260 -6.86 -16.25 10.61
N LEU A 261 -5.61 -16.06 11.05
CA LEU A 261 -5.32 -15.47 12.36
C LEU A 261 -5.88 -14.04 12.46
N ARG A 262 -5.77 -13.23 11.39
CA ARG A 262 -6.35 -11.89 11.31
C ARG A 262 -7.87 -11.89 11.52
N GLN A 263 -8.60 -12.99 11.26
CA GLN A 263 -10.02 -13.07 11.52
C GLN A 263 -10.36 -13.18 13.02
N ASN A 264 -9.39 -13.48 13.87
CA ASN A 264 -9.60 -13.58 15.31
C ASN A 264 -10.07 -12.22 15.87
N PRO A 265 -11.18 -12.16 16.63
CA PRO A 265 -11.69 -10.93 17.21
C PRO A 265 -10.65 -10.16 18.04
N VAL A 266 -9.76 -10.87 18.74
CA VAL A 266 -8.71 -10.26 19.56
C VAL A 266 -7.74 -9.41 18.71
N ILE A 267 -7.44 -9.85 17.48
CA ILE A 267 -6.56 -9.11 16.57
C ILE A 267 -7.29 -7.95 15.89
N LYS A 268 -8.61 -8.06 15.73
CA LYS A 268 -9.45 -7.01 15.14
C LYS A 268 -9.79 -5.87 16.09
N THR A 269 -9.55 -6.04 17.40
CA THR A 269 -9.95 -5.04 18.41
C THR A 269 -9.09 -3.78 18.37
N GLU A 270 -9.70 -2.64 18.73
CA GLU A 270 -9.10 -1.31 18.72
C GLU A 270 -7.98 -1.11 19.78
N ASN A 271 -7.81 -2.07 20.70
CA ASN A 271 -6.82 -2.01 21.79
C ASN A 271 -5.48 -2.63 21.40
N TRP A 272 -5.04 -2.36 20.19
CA TRP A 272 -3.75 -2.83 19.71
C TRP A 272 -2.61 -2.10 20.44
N ARG A 273 -1.67 -2.87 20.99
CA ARG A 273 -0.43 -2.34 21.59
C ARG A 273 0.74 -3.11 21.03
N HIS A 274 1.72 -2.38 20.57
CA HIS A 274 3.02 -2.90 20.16
C HIS A 274 4.04 -2.65 21.26
N VAL A 275 4.74 -3.70 21.70
CA VAL A 275 5.80 -3.60 22.69
C VAL A 275 7.11 -4.04 22.04
N LEU A 276 8.06 -3.12 21.95
CA LEU A 276 9.44 -3.44 21.61
C LEU A 276 10.16 -3.95 22.86
N TYR A 277 10.56 -5.20 22.85
CA TYR A 277 11.51 -5.70 23.83
C TYR A 277 12.93 -5.30 23.38
N GLN A 278 13.50 -4.29 24.02
CA GLN A 278 14.92 -4.02 23.95
C GLN A 278 15.65 -4.98 24.91
N ASN A 279 16.02 -6.15 24.45
CA ASN A 279 17.11 -6.87 25.07
C ASN A 279 18.41 -6.24 24.57
N GLY A 280 19.25 -5.75 25.50
CA GLY A 280 20.50 -5.05 25.24
C GLY A 280 21.57 -5.93 24.57
N CYS A 281 21.30 -6.41 23.38
CA CYS A 281 22.25 -7.05 22.49
C CYS A 281 22.35 -6.22 21.21
N SER A 282 23.58 -5.94 20.81
CA SER A 282 23.92 -5.40 19.49
C SER A 282 23.32 -6.30 18.43
N CYS A 283 22.32 -5.80 17.69
CA CYS A 283 21.66 -6.56 16.65
C CYS A 283 22.57 -6.71 15.43
N SER A 284 23.19 -7.87 15.29
CA SER A 284 23.59 -8.39 13.99
C SER A 284 22.35 -8.89 13.23
N HIS A 285 22.39 -8.97 11.90
CA HIS A 285 21.30 -9.41 11.02
C HIS A 285 20.59 -10.71 11.45
N GLU A 286 21.25 -11.56 12.24
CA GLU A 286 20.72 -12.84 12.70
C GLU A 286 19.63 -12.74 13.79
N ASN A 287 19.47 -11.60 14.46
CA ASN A 287 18.60 -11.45 15.64
C ASN A 287 17.21 -10.83 15.36
N PHE A 288 16.91 -10.48 14.11
CA PHE A 288 15.58 -9.95 13.75
C PHE A 288 14.47 -11.01 13.86
N LYS A 289 14.81 -12.28 13.84
CA LYS A 289 13.87 -13.43 13.85
C LYS A 289 13.07 -13.61 15.15
N ALA A 290 13.38 -12.90 16.23
CA ALA A 290 13.02 -13.46 17.54
C ALA A 290 12.02 -12.66 18.41
N ASN A 291 11.75 -11.36 18.20
CA ASN A 291 11.16 -10.57 19.29
C ASN A 291 10.00 -9.62 18.93
N LEU A 292 9.16 -9.95 17.96
CA LEU A 292 7.85 -9.32 17.82
C LEU A 292 6.80 -10.16 18.56
N LEU A 293 6.61 -9.88 19.84
CA LEU A 293 5.47 -10.41 20.61
C LEU A 293 4.33 -9.38 20.57
N PHE A 294 3.22 -9.78 20.00
CA PHE A 294 1.97 -9.03 20.08
C PHE A 294 1.26 -9.42 21.38
N SER A 295 1.06 -8.50 22.28
CA SER A 295 0.19 -8.71 23.44
C SER A 295 -1.13 -8.00 23.22
N SER A 296 -2.20 -8.75 23.24
CA SER A 296 -3.57 -8.23 23.37
C SER A 296 -3.95 -8.25 24.86
N TRP A 297 -4.44 -7.14 25.36
CA TRP A 297 -5.14 -7.03 26.61
C TRP A 297 -6.58 -6.60 26.35
#